data_b5182e0b3fdd3ef5da7ef832fd2b416c
#
_entry.id   b5182e0b3fdd3ef5da7ef832fd2b416c
#
_cell.length_a   1.000
_cell.length_b   1.000
_cell.length_c   1.000
_cell.angle_alpha   90.00
_cell.angle_beta   90.00
_cell.angle_gamma   90.00
#
_symmetry.space_group_name_H-M   'P 1'
#
loop_
_entity.id
_entity.type
_entity.pdbx_description
1 polymer ?
#
loop_
_entity_poly.entity_id
_entity_poly.type
_entity_poly.pdbx_seq_one_letter_code
_entity_poly.pdbx_strand_id
1 'polypeptide(L)'
;MRRRSFSQTLAAYAVLACSAVSAQDYLVPRLANGQPDFSGVWTNDTITPIERPAALSGRAFLSEDEIALMERNIAQRRERNDNNIVVEAGGSVGGYNQVWLDSGDTVLSTGQTSMIVDPPNGRAPIRESALATRDFYFASVENDYIFHTVWDRCITRGVPGSMLPAGYNNAYRFLQTDESFTIVYEMIHDVRTISLTKSAHIDDKVKLWMGDSVARWDGDTLEIETTNFNDRGMLANSMA
;
A
#
# COMPACT_ATOMS: atom_id res chain seq x y z
N MET A 1 -77.31 31.33 25.60
CA MET A 1 -76.21 31.86 24.75
C MET A 1 -74.94 31.10 25.08
N ARG A 2 -74.52 30.10 24.27
CA ARG A 2 -73.32 29.35 24.42
C ARG A 2 -72.32 29.80 23.32
N ARG A 3 -71.19 30.38 23.75
CA ARG A 3 -70.06 30.70 22.86
C ARG A 3 -69.25 29.45 22.64
N ARG A 4 -69.06 29.02 21.41
CA ARG A 4 -68.14 27.97 20.99
C ARG A 4 -66.80 28.63 20.71
N SER A 5 -65.75 28.18 21.40
CA SER A 5 -64.37 28.53 21.19
C SER A 5 -63.83 27.63 20.06
N PHE A 6 -63.29 28.20 18.99
CA PHE A 6 -62.58 27.47 17.94
C PHE A 6 -61.09 27.49 18.29
N SER A 7 -60.56 26.35 18.65
CA SER A 7 -59.10 26.16 18.77
C SER A 7 -58.55 25.84 17.40
N GLN A 8 -57.75 26.73 16.85
CA GLN A 8 -56.96 26.47 15.64
C GLN A 8 -55.62 25.84 16.05
N THR A 9 -55.46 24.58 15.69
CA THR A 9 -54.19 23.85 15.84
C THR A 9 -53.32 24.17 14.63
N LEU A 10 -52.27 24.96 14.82
CA LEU A 10 -51.22 25.19 13.80
C LEU A 10 -50.31 23.96 13.78
N ALA A 11 -50.34 23.16 12.72
CA ALA A 11 -49.35 22.12 12.44
C ALA A 11 -48.14 22.75 11.79
N ALA A 12 -47.04 22.83 12.52
CA ALA A 12 -45.73 23.26 11.98
C ALA A 12 -45.09 22.10 11.21
N TYR A 13 -45.03 22.20 9.90
CA TYR A 13 -44.22 21.33 9.05
C TYR A 13 -42.74 21.74 9.16
N ALA A 14 -41.93 20.99 9.88
CA ALA A 14 -40.47 21.11 9.83
C ALA A 14 -39.99 20.47 8.53
N VAL A 15 -39.64 21.28 7.55
CA VAL A 15 -38.94 20.84 6.35
C VAL A 15 -37.50 20.58 6.73
N LEU A 16 -37.12 19.31 6.88
CA LEU A 16 -35.71 18.92 6.94
C LEU A 16 -35.10 19.20 5.56
N ALA A 17 -34.35 20.28 5.44
CA ALA A 17 -33.46 20.50 4.30
C ALA A 17 -32.27 19.52 4.49
N CYS A 18 -32.31 18.39 3.81
CA CYS A 18 -31.12 17.59 3.56
C CYS A 18 -30.16 18.43 2.71
N SER A 19 -29.16 19.04 3.35
CA SER A 19 -28.04 19.63 2.65
C SER A 19 -27.29 18.47 1.99
N ALA A 20 -27.46 18.29 0.68
CA ALA A 20 -26.58 17.46 -0.11
C ALA A 20 -25.18 18.07 0.03
N VAL A 21 -24.30 17.41 0.78
CA VAL A 21 -22.87 17.68 0.74
C VAL A 21 -22.45 17.26 -0.66
N SER A 22 -22.35 18.22 -1.57
CA SER A 22 -21.68 17.99 -2.84
C SER A 22 -20.25 17.58 -2.52
N ALA A 23 -19.85 16.39 -2.92
CA ALA A 23 -18.44 16.05 -3.02
C ALA A 23 -17.81 17.15 -3.87
N GLN A 24 -16.93 17.96 -3.26
CA GLN A 24 -16.13 18.90 -4.04
C GLN A 24 -15.38 18.07 -5.06
N ASP A 25 -15.56 18.36 -6.35
CA ASP A 25 -14.79 17.73 -7.41
C ASP A 25 -13.31 17.94 -7.08
N TYR A 26 -12.61 16.85 -6.78
CA TYR A 26 -11.18 16.91 -6.50
C TYR A 26 -10.46 17.34 -7.78
N LEU A 27 -9.88 18.52 -7.76
CA LEU A 27 -9.06 19.02 -8.86
C LEU A 27 -7.65 18.46 -8.68
N VAL A 28 -7.25 17.61 -9.61
CA VAL A 28 -5.88 17.06 -9.63
C VAL A 28 -4.87 18.21 -9.77
N PRO A 29 -3.95 18.39 -8.82
CA PRO A 29 -2.86 19.36 -8.97
C PRO A 29 -2.07 19.07 -10.24
N ARG A 30 -1.61 20.12 -10.93
CA ARG A 30 -0.87 19.97 -12.19
C ARG A 30 0.40 20.80 -12.19
N LEU A 31 1.44 20.25 -12.80
CA LEU A 31 2.66 20.97 -13.12
C LEU A 31 2.42 22.00 -14.25
N ALA A 32 3.41 22.88 -14.47
CA ALA A 32 3.34 23.91 -15.50
C ALA A 32 3.16 23.32 -16.92
N ASN A 33 3.63 22.09 -17.16
CA ASN A 33 3.45 21.37 -18.41
C ASN A 33 2.06 20.70 -18.57
N GLY A 34 1.16 20.86 -17.58
CA GLY A 34 -0.19 20.31 -17.58
C GLY A 34 -0.35 18.88 -17.08
N GLN A 35 0.74 18.19 -16.81
CA GLN A 35 0.71 16.83 -16.26
C GLN A 35 0.30 16.83 -14.79
N PRO A 36 -0.32 15.74 -14.28
CA PRO A 36 -0.59 15.59 -12.85
C PRO A 36 0.68 15.76 -12.02
N ASP A 37 0.58 16.50 -10.93
CA ASP A 37 1.66 16.68 -9.97
C ASP A 37 1.57 15.61 -8.87
N PHE A 38 2.47 14.65 -8.92
CA PHE A 38 2.63 13.62 -7.89
C PHE A 38 3.68 13.97 -6.84
N SER A 39 4.34 15.12 -6.95
CA SER A 39 5.39 15.53 -6.00
C SER A 39 4.85 15.55 -4.58
N GLY A 40 5.62 15.04 -3.63
CA GLY A 40 5.21 15.03 -2.23
C GLY A 40 5.61 13.77 -1.49
N VAL A 41 5.07 13.62 -0.29
CA VAL A 41 5.22 12.43 0.54
C VAL A 41 3.93 11.63 0.48
N TRP A 42 4.07 10.35 0.22
CA TRP A 42 2.98 9.39 0.07
C TRP A 42 3.21 8.19 0.97
N THR A 43 2.16 7.47 1.30
CA THR A 43 2.24 6.19 2.00
C THR A 43 1.40 5.14 1.28
N ASN A 44 1.78 3.87 1.41
CA ASN A 44 1.00 2.73 0.95
C ASN A 44 0.47 1.88 2.11
N ASP A 45 0.54 2.41 3.33
CA ASP A 45 0.08 1.70 4.52
C ASP A 45 -1.40 1.33 4.41
N THR A 46 -1.71 0.09 4.71
CA THR A 46 -3.09 -0.43 4.72
C THR A 46 -3.16 -1.77 5.42
N ILE A 47 -4.30 -2.06 6.06
CA ILE A 47 -4.59 -3.39 6.60
C ILE A 47 -5.17 -4.35 5.57
N THR A 48 -5.39 -3.91 4.32
CA THR A 48 -5.78 -4.81 3.23
C THR A 48 -4.62 -5.73 2.90
N PRO A 49 -4.79 -7.06 3.01
CA PRO A 49 -3.71 -8.00 2.75
C PRO A 49 -3.33 -8.03 1.26
N ILE A 50 -2.07 -8.34 0.98
CA ILE A 50 -1.60 -8.52 -0.41
C ILE A 50 -2.39 -9.66 -1.07
N GLU A 51 -2.44 -10.82 -0.42
CA GLU A 51 -3.20 -11.97 -0.88
C GLU A 51 -4.50 -12.14 -0.11
N ARG A 52 -5.54 -12.62 -0.78
CA ARG A 52 -6.84 -12.87 -0.15
C ARG A 52 -6.75 -13.96 0.91
N PRO A 53 -7.17 -13.69 2.15
CA PRO A 53 -7.26 -14.70 3.18
C PRO A 53 -8.21 -15.84 2.79
N ALA A 54 -7.89 -17.07 3.17
CA ALA A 54 -8.73 -18.24 2.87
C ALA A 54 -10.18 -18.07 3.38
N ALA A 55 -10.37 -17.41 4.52
CA ALA A 55 -11.68 -17.12 5.10
C ALA A 55 -12.55 -16.20 4.20
N LEU A 56 -11.93 -15.45 3.28
CA LEU A 56 -12.61 -14.55 2.33
C LEU A 56 -12.59 -15.10 0.90
N SER A 57 -12.31 -16.40 0.73
CA SER A 57 -12.29 -17.05 -0.58
C SER A 57 -13.60 -16.79 -1.33
N GLY A 58 -13.49 -16.44 -2.62
CA GLY A 58 -14.64 -16.13 -3.47
C GLY A 58 -15.29 -14.76 -3.26
N ARG A 59 -14.81 -13.96 -2.30
CA ARG A 59 -15.33 -12.60 -2.03
C ARG A 59 -14.31 -11.55 -2.44
N ALA A 60 -14.66 -10.75 -3.44
CA ALA A 60 -13.77 -9.69 -3.92
C ALA A 60 -13.78 -8.43 -3.02
N PHE A 61 -14.91 -8.16 -2.36
CA PHE A 61 -15.12 -6.94 -1.58
C PHE A 61 -15.66 -7.25 -0.17
N LEU A 62 -15.32 -6.38 0.77
CA LEU A 62 -15.88 -6.32 2.12
C LEU A 62 -17.15 -5.45 2.10
N SER A 63 -18.06 -5.68 3.05
CA SER A 63 -19.12 -4.72 3.33
C SER A 63 -18.61 -3.56 4.20
N GLU A 64 -19.36 -2.44 4.24
CA GLU A 64 -19.02 -1.29 5.09
C GLU A 64 -18.93 -1.68 6.58
N ASP A 65 -19.83 -2.55 7.05
CA ASP A 65 -19.81 -3.03 8.44
C ASP A 65 -18.56 -3.87 8.75
N GLU A 66 -18.11 -4.69 7.78
CA GLU A 66 -16.89 -5.49 7.92
C GLU A 66 -15.65 -4.62 7.94
N ILE A 67 -15.58 -3.60 7.06
CA ILE A 67 -14.50 -2.62 7.05
C ILE A 67 -14.44 -1.92 8.41
N ALA A 68 -15.55 -1.34 8.86
CA ALA A 68 -15.62 -0.66 10.15
C ALA A 68 -15.26 -1.57 11.34
N LEU A 69 -15.60 -2.86 11.27
CA LEU A 69 -15.22 -3.83 12.29
C LEU A 69 -13.71 -4.12 12.27
N MET A 70 -13.13 -4.31 11.10
CA MET A 70 -11.69 -4.58 10.96
C MET A 70 -10.85 -3.41 11.47
N GLU A 71 -11.19 -2.19 11.09
CA GLU A 71 -10.49 -0.96 11.50
C GLU A 71 -10.60 -0.74 13.02
N ARG A 72 -11.79 -0.90 13.60
CA ARG A 72 -11.95 -0.86 15.07
C ARG A 72 -11.10 -1.92 15.78
N ASN A 73 -11.04 -3.13 15.27
CA ASN A 73 -10.24 -4.20 15.88
C ASN A 73 -8.74 -3.88 15.84
N ILE A 74 -8.25 -3.27 14.78
CA ILE A 74 -6.85 -2.83 14.69
C ILE A 74 -6.58 -1.70 15.68
N ALA A 75 -7.43 -0.68 15.74
CA ALA A 75 -7.29 0.42 16.69
C ALA A 75 -7.24 -0.09 18.15
N GLN A 76 -8.16 -0.99 18.54
CA GLN A 76 -8.17 -1.60 19.87
C GLN A 76 -6.93 -2.46 20.14
N ARG A 77 -6.38 -3.15 19.13
CA ARG A 77 -5.16 -3.95 19.27
C ARG A 77 -3.96 -3.05 19.53
N ARG A 78 -3.85 -1.93 18.79
CA ARG A 78 -2.79 -0.95 18.99
C ARG A 78 -2.84 -0.35 20.40
N GLU A 79 -4.00 0.12 20.81
CA GLU A 79 -4.20 0.65 22.17
C GLU A 79 -3.79 -0.35 23.28
N ARG A 80 -4.17 -1.63 23.14
CA ARG A 80 -3.75 -2.67 24.09
C ARG A 80 -2.24 -2.90 24.09
N ASN A 81 -1.61 -2.89 22.91
CA ASN A 81 -0.17 -3.11 22.79
C ASN A 81 0.62 -1.94 23.38
N ASP A 82 0.18 -0.70 23.14
CA ASP A 82 0.83 0.49 23.70
C ASP A 82 0.77 0.53 25.22
N ASN A 83 -0.34 0.02 25.80
CA ASN A 83 -0.53 -0.02 27.25
C ASN A 83 0.20 -1.21 27.93
N ASN A 84 0.66 -2.21 27.19
CA ASN A 84 1.24 -3.45 27.72
C ASN A 84 2.76 -3.58 27.51
N ILE A 85 3.47 -2.50 27.23
CA ILE A 85 4.93 -2.56 27.12
C ILE A 85 5.57 -2.63 28.51
N VAL A 86 5.41 -3.78 29.16
CA VAL A 86 6.24 -4.17 30.30
C VAL A 86 7.37 -5.02 29.74
N VAL A 87 8.55 -4.42 29.56
CA VAL A 87 9.77 -5.19 29.29
C VAL A 87 10.18 -5.85 30.62
N GLU A 88 9.81 -7.10 30.80
CA GLU A 88 10.33 -7.88 31.94
C GLU A 88 11.85 -8.03 31.82
N ALA A 89 12.54 -7.96 32.97
CA ALA A 89 13.98 -8.17 33.01
C ALA A 89 14.33 -9.56 32.45
N GLY A 90 15.09 -9.62 31.37
CA GLY A 90 15.43 -10.85 30.64
C GLY A 90 14.52 -11.17 29.45
N GLY A 91 13.54 -10.33 29.15
CA GLY A 91 12.73 -10.42 27.94
C GLY A 91 13.52 -10.07 26.69
N SER A 92 13.02 -10.49 25.53
CA SER A 92 13.63 -10.22 24.23
C SER A 92 13.77 -8.70 24.00
N VAL A 93 15.00 -8.24 23.84
CA VAL A 93 15.34 -6.84 23.48
C VAL A 93 15.06 -6.50 22.02
N GLY A 94 14.22 -7.22 21.31
CA GLY A 94 14.03 -7.08 19.86
C GLY A 94 12.60 -6.73 19.42
N GLY A 95 11.70 -6.37 20.35
CA GLY A 95 10.34 -5.98 19.98
C GLY A 95 10.24 -4.51 19.58
N TYR A 96 9.82 -4.23 18.35
CA TYR A 96 9.36 -2.88 17.98
C TYR A 96 8.07 -2.56 18.75
N ASN A 97 8.01 -1.41 19.40
CA ASN A 97 6.76 -0.88 19.93
C ASN A 97 5.93 -0.24 18.80
N GLN A 98 4.66 0.12 19.09
CA GLN A 98 3.75 0.66 18.08
C GLN A 98 4.23 1.98 17.46
N VAL A 99 5.10 2.74 18.13
CA VAL A 99 5.68 3.99 17.59
C VAL A 99 6.47 3.78 16.31
N TRP A 100 7.05 2.60 16.14
CA TRP A 100 7.86 2.24 14.96
C TRP A 100 7.07 1.51 13.87
N LEU A 101 5.79 1.17 14.14
CA LEU A 101 4.95 0.43 13.21
C LEU A 101 3.99 1.38 12.50
N ASP A 102 4.02 1.41 11.19
CA ASP A 102 3.12 2.18 10.31
C ASP A 102 2.40 1.27 9.29
N SER A 103 2.03 0.06 9.72
CA SER A 103 1.35 -0.93 8.88
C SER A 103 -0.07 -0.56 8.43
N GLY A 104 -0.48 0.69 8.67
CA GLY A 104 -1.82 1.18 8.35
C GLY A 104 -2.88 0.71 9.36
N ASP A 105 -3.99 1.42 9.40
CA ASP A 105 -5.15 1.13 10.25
C ASP A 105 -6.46 1.09 9.46
N THR A 106 -6.39 1.39 8.17
CA THR A 106 -7.54 1.44 7.26
C THR A 106 -7.46 0.40 6.15
N VAL A 107 -8.62 -0.04 5.70
CA VAL A 107 -8.79 -0.82 4.48
C VAL A 107 -8.67 0.11 3.28
N LEU A 108 -8.20 -0.37 2.13
CA LEU A 108 -8.24 0.40 0.88
C LEU A 108 -9.65 0.92 0.62
N SER A 109 -9.76 2.17 0.18
CA SER A 109 -11.05 2.85 -0.08
C SER A 109 -11.95 2.09 -1.07
N THR A 110 -11.39 1.21 -1.87
CA THR A 110 -12.12 0.32 -2.78
C THR A 110 -12.83 -0.84 -2.07
N GLY A 111 -12.55 -1.09 -0.79
CA GLY A 111 -13.12 -2.19 -0.01
C GLY A 111 -12.69 -3.59 -0.45
N GLN A 112 -11.62 -3.72 -1.21
CA GLN A 112 -11.12 -5.00 -1.71
C GLN A 112 -10.62 -5.90 -0.58
N THR A 113 -10.84 -7.21 -0.72
CA THR A 113 -10.38 -8.23 0.24
C THR A 113 -8.91 -8.60 0.09
N SER A 114 -8.25 -8.13 -0.98
CA SER A 114 -6.83 -8.30 -1.28
C SER A 114 -6.34 -7.23 -2.24
N MET A 115 -5.05 -6.93 -2.21
CA MET A 115 -4.43 -6.04 -3.20
C MET A 115 -4.32 -6.71 -4.57
N ILE A 116 -4.14 -8.04 -4.60
CA ILE A 116 -4.18 -8.82 -5.84
C ILE A 116 -5.62 -8.97 -6.28
N VAL A 117 -5.94 -8.44 -7.47
CA VAL A 117 -7.28 -8.48 -8.08
C VAL A 117 -7.33 -9.40 -9.30
N ASP A 118 -6.19 -9.67 -9.89
CA ASP A 118 -5.99 -10.62 -10.98
C ASP A 118 -4.77 -11.52 -10.65
N PRO A 119 -4.97 -12.85 -10.59
CA PRO A 119 -6.20 -13.64 -10.83
C PRO A 119 -7.34 -13.34 -9.84
N PRO A 120 -8.62 -13.58 -10.22
CA PRO A 120 -9.80 -13.27 -9.40
C PRO A 120 -9.85 -13.99 -8.04
N ASN A 121 -9.04 -15.04 -7.84
CA ASN A 121 -8.90 -15.69 -6.54
C ASN A 121 -8.12 -14.82 -5.51
N GLY A 122 -7.50 -13.71 -5.95
CA GLY A 122 -6.75 -12.80 -5.10
C GLY A 122 -5.42 -13.37 -4.59
N ARG A 123 -4.82 -14.31 -5.32
CA ARG A 123 -3.57 -14.98 -4.97
C ARG A 123 -2.52 -14.76 -6.05
N ALA A 124 -1.27 -14.59 -5.65
CA ALA A 124 -0.16 -14.48 -6.59
C ALA A 124 0.01 -15.78 -7.40
N PRO A 125 0.08 -15.71 -8.73
CA PRO A 125 0.26 -16.89 -9.59
C PRO A 125 1.74 -17.32 -9.62
N ILE A 126 2.27 -17.74 -8.47
CA ILE A 126 3.68 -18.09 -8.31
C ILE A 126 3.98 -19.40 -9.04
N ARG A 127 5.06 -19.44 -9.82
CA ARG A 127 5.53 -20.63 -10.49
C ARG A 127 6.03 -21.66 -9.46
N GLU A 128 5.77 -22.93 -9.72
CA GLU A 128 6.21 -24.03 -8.83
C GLU A 128 7.73 -24.04 -8.61
N SER A 129 8.52 -23.75 -9.66
CA SER A 129 9.98 -23.61 -9.55
C SER A 129 10.40 -22.49 -8.59
N ALA A 130 9.67 -21.38 -8.56
CA ALA A 130 9.96 -20.28 -7.64
C ALA A 130 9.60 -20.64 -6.19
N LEU A 131 8.52 -21.40 -5.97
CA LEU A 131 8.19 -21.92 -4.64
C LEU A 131 9.28 -22.84 -4.11
N ALA A 132 9.77 -23.77 -4.93
CA ALA A 132 10.86 -24.69 -4.54
C ALA A 132 12.14 -23.93 -4.18
N THR A 133 12.49 -22.90 -4.96
CA THR A 133 13.65 -22.05 -4.68
C THR A 133 13.47 -21.29 -3.36
N ARG A 134 12.31 -20.67 -3.14
CA ARG A 134 11.98 -19.97 -1.90
C ARG A 134 12.12 -20.91 -0.68
N ASP A 135 11.49 -22.06 -0.76
CA ASP A 135 11.46 -23.02 0.36
C ASP A 135 12.86 -23.53 0.68
N PHE A 136 13.70 -23.74 -0.33
CA PHE A 136 15.12 -24.07 -0.15
C PHE A 136 15.89 -22.95 0.56
N TYR A 137 15.70 -21.68 0.17
CA TYR A 137 16.35 -20.55 0.81
C TYR A 137 15.92 -20.40 2.27
N PHE A 138 14.63 -20.49 2.56
CA PHE A 138 14.14 -20.42 3.94
C PHE A 138 14.65 -21.57 4.82
N ALA A 139 14.73 -22.78 4.28
CA ALA A 139 15.29 -23.92 5.02
C ALA A 139 16.80 -23.80 5.26
N SER A 140 17.49 -22.97 4.49
CA SER A 140 18.94 -22.80 4.50
C SER A 140 19.41 -21.52 5.19
N VAL A 141 18.51 -20.68 5.68
CA VAL A 141 18.81 -19.32 6.18
C VAL A 141 19.87 -19.31 7.30
N GLU A 142 19.94 -20.34 8.12
CA GLU A 142 20.94 -20.46 9.19
C GLU A 142 22.32 -20.95 8.70
N ASN A 143 22.43 -21.42 7.46
CA ASN A 143 23.65 -22.02 6.94
C ASN A 143 24.64 -20.98 6.41
N ASP A 144 24.13 -19.91 5.71
CA ASP A 144 24.98 -18.89 5.11
C ASP A 144 24.16 -17.61 4.86
N TYR A 145 24.83 -16.44 4.90
CA TYR A 145 24.23 -15.14 4.63
C TYR A 145 23.62 -15.03 3.22
N ILE A 146 24.06 -15.83 2.27
CA ILE A 146 23.52 -15.82 0.90
C ILE A 146 22.05 -16.24 0.84
N PHE A 147 21.59 -17.01 1.84
CA PHE A 147 20.21 -17.47 1.95
C PHE A 147 19.30 -16.46 2.66
N HIS A 148 19.85 -15.42 3.28
CA HIS A 148 19.06 -14.29 3.75
C HIS A 148 18.49 -13.50 2.57
N THR A 149 17.30 -12.98 2.75
CA THR A 149 16.67 -12.17 1.69
C THR A 149 17.52 -10.94 1.38
N VAL A 150 17.40 -10.42 0.18
CA VAL A 150 18.07 -9.17 -0.22
C VAL A 150 17.63 -7.99 0.64
N TRP A 151 16.46 -8.08 1.26
CA TRP A 151 15.97 -7.11 2.23
C TRP A 151 16.69 -7.23 3.57
N ASP A 152 16.79 -8.44 4.16
CA ASP A 152 17.54 -8.67 5.41
C ASP A 152 19.00 -8.24 5.29
N ARG A 153 19.55 -8.32 4.06
CA ARG A 153 20.90 -7.88 3.73
C ARG A 153 21.00 -6.39 3.39
N CYS A 154 19.91 -5.62 3.54
CA CYS A 154 19.83 -4.18 3.23
C CYS A 154 20.27 -3.82 1.82
N ILE A 155 20.04 -4.69 0.83
CA ILE A 155 20.40 -4.44 -0.57
C ILE A 155 19.26 -3.69 -1.27
N THR A 156 18.05 -4.25 -1.27
CA THR A 156 16.84 -3.68 -1.88
C THR A 156 15.61 -4.50 -1.51
N ARG A 157 14.42 -3.93 -1.62
CA ARG A 157 13.16 -4.71 -1.69
C ARG A 157 12.74 -5.04 -3.12
N GLY A 158 13.45 -4.51 -4.11
CA GLY A 158 13.16 -4.73 -5.52
C GLY A 158 11.93 -3.98 -6.04
N VAL A 159 11.61 -4.22 -7.30
CA VAL A 159 10.43 -3.69 -7.98
C VAL A 159 9.55 -4.87 -8.39
N PRO A 160 8.26 -4.90 -8.01
CA PRO A 160 7.48 -3.91 -7.28
C PRO A 160 7.54 -4.04 -5.75
N GLY A 161 8.39 -4.90 -5.17
CA GLY A 161 8.42 -5.21 -3.73
C GLY A 161 8.51 -3.97 -2.83
N SER A 162 9.29 -2.95 -3.24
CA SER A 162 9.40 -1.67 -2.51
C SER A 162 8.10 -0.85 -2.53
N MET A 163 7.15 -1.16 -3.41
CA MET A 163 5.84 -0.49 -3.48
C MET A 163 4.74 -1.27 -2.71
N LEU A 164 5.06 -2.41 -2.13
CA LEU A 164 4.10 -3.21 -1.36
C LEU A 164 4.15 -2.82 0.11
N PRO A 165 3.01 -2.78 0.82
CA PRO A 165 2.95 -2.48 2.25
C PRO A 165 3.84 -3.41 3.08
N ALA A 166 4.42 -2.85 4.12
CA ALA A 166 5.21 -3.55 5.13
C ALA A 166 4.72 -3.22 6.54
N GLY A 167 5.35 -3.79 7.56
CA GLY A 167 5.03 -3.48 8.94
C GLY A 167 5.47 -2.08 9.37
N TYR A 168 6.42 -1.47 8.65
CA TYR A 168 7.03 -0.17 8.95
C TYR A 168 7.71 0.42 7.70
N ASN A 169 8.07 1.71 7.74
CA ASN A 169 8.75 2.46 6.69
C ASN A 169 8.00 2.42 5.34
N ASN A 170 6.71 2.73 5.37
CA ASN A 170 5.83 2.71 4.21
C ASN A 170 5.77 4.03 3.43
N ALA A 171 6.53 5.04 3.84
CA ALA A 171 6.53 6.32 3.17
C ALA A 171 7.41 6.34 1.91
N TYR A 172 6.96 7.14 0.94
CA TYR A 172 7.72 7.49 -0.26
C TYR A 172 7.79 9.00 -0.40
N ARG A 173 8.88 9.48 -0.96
CA ARG A 173 8.93 10.84 -1.49
C ARG A 173 9.03 10.77 -3.00
N PHE A 174 8.04 11.36 -3.68
CA PHE A 174 8.07 11.52 -5.12
C PHE A 174 8.64 12.89 -5.48
N LEU A 175 9.59 12.89 -6.40
CA LEU A 175 10.18 14.09 -7.00
C LEU A 175 9.92 14.00 -8.50
N GLN A 176 9.29 15.02 -9.04
CA GLN A 176 8.89 15.05 -10.43
C GLN A 176 9.47 16.26 -11.14
N THR A 177 10.05 16.03 -12.31
CA THR A 177 10.53 17.06 -13.23
C THR A 177 10.01 16.77 -14.63
N ASP A 178 10.30 17.63 -15.60
CA ASP A 178 9.94 17.36 -16.99
C ASP A 178 10.73 16.17 -17.59
N GLU A 179 11.86 15.79 -16.99
CA GLU A 179 12.77 14.77 -17.52
C GLU A 179 12.72 13.44 -16.74
N SER A 180 12.29 13.48 -15.48
CA SER A 180 12.37 12.33 -14.59
C SER A 180 11.28 12.29 -13.54
N PHE A 181 10.91 11.07 -13.13
CA PHE A 181 10.13 10.77 -11.94
C PHE A 181 10.99 9.96 -10.98
N THR A 182 11.29 10.49 -9.82
CA THR A 182 12.16 9.84 -8.84
C THR A 182 11.36 9.45 -7.61
N ILE A 183 11.48 8.18 -7.19
CA ILE A 183 10.89 7.63 -5.99
C ILE A 183 12.02 7.40 -4.97
N VAL A 184 11.95 8.10 -3.84
CA VAL A 184 12.79 7.86 -2.68
C VAL A 184 11.96 7.03 -1.69
N TYR A 185 12.39 5.81 -1.43
CA TYR A 185 11.73 4.90 -0.49
C TYR A 185 12.27 5.11 0.91
N GLU A 186 11.42 5.14 1.91
CA GLU A 186 11.86 5.12 3.31
C GLU A 186 12.49 3.78 3.67
N MET A 187 11.88 2.68 3.22
CA MET A 187 12.41 1.35 3.42
C MET A 187 13.74 1.16 2.68
N ILE A 188 14.80 0.79 3.41
CA ILE A 188 16.18 0.57 2.89
C ILE A 188 16.78 1.83 2.23
N HIS A 189 16.12 3.01 2.33
CA HIS A 189 16.55 4.27 1.68
C HIS A 189 16.90 4.10 0.20
N ASP A 190 16.20 3.21 -0.48
CA ASP A 190 16.35 2.97 -1.92
C ASP A 190 15.90 4.21 -2.72
N VAL A 191 16.50 4.42 -3.87
CA VAL A 191 16.11 5.50 -4.80
C VAL A 191 15.98 4.94 -6.19
N ARG A 192 14.83 5.22 -6.82
CA ARG A 192 14.55 4.81 -8.19
C ARG A 192 14.28 6.04 -9.05
N THR A 193 15.17 6.34 -9.98
CA THR A 193 14.97 7.41 -10.96
C THR A 193 14.52 6.81 -12.28
N ILE A 194 13.39 7.30 -12.78
CA ILE A 194 12.68 6.84 -13.96
C ILE A 194 12.75 7.94 -15.00
N SER A 195 13.25 7.63 -16.19
CA SER A 195 13.34 8.62 -17.27
C SER A 195 11.97 8.83 -17.93
N LEU A 196 11.57 10.10 -18.10
CA LEU A 196 10.38 10.53 -18.84
C LEU A 196 10.72 10.92 -20.30
N THR A 197 12.01 10.99 -20.63
CA THR A 197 12.50 11.45 -21.97
C THR A 197 13.07 10.32 -22.80
N LYS A 198 13.47 9.21 -22.18
CA LYS A 198 13.97 8.04 -22.89
C LYS A 198 12.82 7.16 -23.32
N SER A 199 12.87 6.67 -24.57
CA SER A 199 11.93 5.69 -25.12
C SER A 199 12.49 4.27 -25.18
N ALA A 200 13.76 4.09 -24.86
CA ALA A 200 14.43 2.79 -24.89
C ALA A 200 15.21 2.53 -23.61
N HIS A 201 15.22 1.27 -23.21
CA HIS A 201 16.03 0.78 -22.11
C HIS A 201 17.53 0.75 -22.46
N ILE A 202 18.36 0.64 -21.44
CA ILE A 202 19.80 0.40 -21.58
C ILE A 202 20.05 -0.99 -22.22
N ASP A 203 21.29 -1.23 -22.65
CA ASP A 203 21.70 -2.53 -23.20
C ASP A 203 21.28 -3.69 -22.28
N ASP A 204 20.70 -4.73 -22.85
CA ASP A 204 20.17 -5.91 -22.14
C ASP A 204 21.23 -6.71 -21.36
N LYS A 205 22.51 -6.51 -21.66
CA LYS A 205 23.64 -7.08 -20.92
C LYS A 205 23.87 -6.40 -19.57
N VAL A 206 23.39 -5.18 -19.39
CA VAL A 206 23.49 -4.45 -18.11
C VAL A 206 22.34 -4.88 -17.22
N LYS A 207 22.64 -5.56 -16.11
CA LYS A 207 21.65 -6.08 -15.18
C LYS A 207 21.75 -5.40 -13.82
N LEU A 208 20.62 -4.88 -13.33
CA LEU A 208 20.53 -4.07 -12.13
C LEU A 208 19.57 -4.68 -11.09
N TRP A 209 19.75 -4.35 -9.82
CA TRP A 209 18.87 -4.81 -8.75
C TRP A 209 17.44 -4.30 -8.90
N MET A 210 17.29 -3.02 -9.23
CA MET A 210 15.98 -2.36 -9.41
C MET A 210 15.57 -2.30 -10.90
N GLY A 211 16.33 -2.94 -11.80
CA GLY A 211 16.13 -2.86 -13.21
C GLY A 211 16.41 -1.47 -13.78
N ASP A 212 16.17 -1.31 -15.07
CA ASP A 212 16.14 -0.04 -15.80
C ASP A 212 14.70 0.36 -16.07
N SER A 213 14.34 1.60 -15.79
CA SER A 213 12.97 2.09 -15.87
C SER A 213 12.84 3.25 -16.82
N VAL A 214 11.90 3.15 -17.74
CA VAL A 214 11.44 4.24 -18.61
C VAL A 214 9.96 4.47 -18.37
N ALA A 215 9.47 5.68 -18.59
CA ALA A 215 8.08 5.97 -18.42
C ALA A 215 7.53 6.88 -19.51
N ARG A 216 6.21 6.83 -19.67
CA ARG A 216 5.46 7.71 -20.56
C ARG A 216 4.15 8.11 -19.91
N TRP A 217 3.63 9.23 -20.31
CA TRP A 217 2.30 9.67 -19.96
C TRP A 217 1.26 9.15 -20.94
N ASP A 218 0.18 8.59 -20.44
CA ASP A 218 -1.06 8.32 -21.17
C ASP A 218 -2.20 9.08 -20.49
N GLY A 219 -2.52 10.26 -21.01
CA GLY A 219 -3.42 11.20 -20.35
C GLY A 219 -2.91 11.57 -18.95
N ASP A 220 -3.68 11.23 -17.91
CA ASP A 220 -3.34 11.47 -16.51
C ASP A 220 -2.64 10.26 -15.84
N THR A 221 -2.31 9.24 -16.60
CA THR A 221 -1.64 8.03 -16.11
C THR A 221 -0.17 8.03 -16.47
N LEU A 222 0.70 7.82 -15.47
CA LEU A 222 2.12 7.58 -15.69
C LEU A 222 2.35 6.07 -15.82
N GLU A 223 2.66 5.60 -17.04
CA GLU A 223 3.04 4.22 -17.29
C GLU A 223 4.55 4.05 -17.13
N ILE A 224 4.98 3.11 -16.32
CA ILE A 224 6.38 2.82 -16.05
C ILE A 224 6.68 1.38 -16.47
N GLU A 225 7.61 1.23 -17.42
CA GLU A 225 8.14 -0.06 -17.82
C GLU A 225 9.51 -0.29 -17.17
N THR A 226 9.75 -1.50 -16.66
CA THR A 226 11.02 -1.84 -16.01
C THR A 226 11.51 -3.18 -16.50
N THR A 227 12.75 -3.20 -16.98
CA THR A 227 13.44 -4.39 -17.51
C THR A 227 14.83 -4.51 -16.88
N ASN A 228 15.69 -5.37 -17.41
CA ASN A 228 17.11 -5.48 -17.06
C ASN A 228 17.37 -5.86 -15.58
N PHE A 229 16.49 -6.65 -14.98
CA PHE A 229 16.73 -7.21 -13.64
C PHE A 229 17.90 -8.21 -13.65
N ASN A 230 18.59 -8.30 -12.52
CA ASN A 230 19.76 -9.18 -12.36
C ASN A 230 19.40 -10.61 -11.90
N ASP A 231 18.11 -10.96 -11.86
CA ASP A 231 17.56 -12.26 -11.43
C ASP A 231 17.93 -12.69 -10.01
N ARG A 232 18.38 -11.75 -9.17
CA ARG A 232 18.74 -11.97 -7.75
C ARG A 232 17.78 -11.28 -6.78
N GLY A 233 16.81 -10.55 -7.32
CA GLY A 233 15.77 -9.88 -6.55
C GLY A 233 14.72 -10.86 -6.04
N MET A 234 14.00 -10.44 -5.01
CA MET A 234 12.83 -11.13 -4.48
C MET A 234 11.63 -10.20 -4.56
N LEU A 235 10.44 -10.73 -4.81
CA LEU A 235 9.24 -9.90 -4.95
C LEU A 235 8.80 -9.30 -3.60
N ALA A 236 8.83 -10.09 -2.56
CA ALA A 236 8.65 -9.73 -1.16
C ALA A 236 9.11 -10.90 -0.30
N ASN A 237 9.30 -10.71 1.01
CA ASN A 237 9.73 -11.81 1.89
C ASN A 237 8.77 -13.00 1.92
N SER A 238 7.49 -12.76 1.63
CA SER A 238 6.44 -13.80 1.62
C SER A 238 6.10 -14.34 0.24
N MET A 239 6.59 -13.69 -0.82
CA MET A 239 6.36 -14.08 -2.21
C MET A 239 7.71 -14.19 -2.90
N ALA A 240 8.07 -15.38 -3.28
CA ALA A 240 9.32 -15.65 -3.99
C ALA A 240 9.29 -15.12 -5.42
#